data_1b579f03ef901537a50dac97c9285bca
#
_entry.id   1b579f03ef901537a50dac97c9285bca
#
_cell.length_a   1.000
_cell.length_b   1.000
_cell.length_c   1.000
_cell.angle_alpha   90.00
_cell.angle_beta   90.00
_cell.angle_gamma   90.00
#
_symmetry.space_group_name_H-M   'P 1'
#
loop_
_entity.id
_entity.type
_entity.pdbx_description
1 polymer ?
#
loop_
_entity_poly.entity_id
_entity_poly.type
_entity_poly.pdbx_seq_one_letter_code
_entity_poly.pdbx_strand_id
1 'polypeptide(L)'
;MPELPEVETVARGLAQVWDGRTLVRVECRRPDLRKPLPPRFAERLTGRRIERVGRRAKYLVVGLDDGLVLLGHLGMSGRMVISQGRNEPPGRHDHVEFITDHGISVTYCDPRRFGLLDLCGRDELSAHPLLAGLGPEPLEAGFSAEMLAACLAGRRSPIKVALLDQTLVAGLGNIYVSESLFRAGIAPTRPADSLKAAEIGRLVPAIRDVLTEAIAAGGSTLRDHVRPDGELGYFQHSFAVYDRAGEACPGCTCDIAGSSGIQRIVQAGRSTFFCAHRQR
;
A
#
# COMPACT_ATOMS: atom_id res chain seq x y z
N MET A 1 -5.11 -0.16 -6.75
CA MET A 1 -3.69 -0.44 -6.48
C MET A 1 -3.56 -0.61 -4.98
N PRO A 2 -3.01 -1.69 -4.50
CA PRO A 2 -2.72 -1.85 -3.07
C PRO A 2 -1.91 -0.67 -2.54
N GLU A 3 -2.40 -0.07 -1.45
CA GLU A 3 -1.74 1.00 -0.70
C GLU A 3 -1.09 0.40 0.56
N LEU A 4 -0.59 1.22 1.47
CA LEU A 4 0.11 0.75 2.67
C LEU A 4 -0.68 -0.32 3.47
N PRO A 5 -1.97 -0.15 3.80
CA PRO A 5 -2.70 -1.14 4.59
C PRO A 5 -2.84 -2.50 3.90
N GLU A 6 -3.07 -2.52 2.59
CA GLU A 6 -3.18 -3.76 1.83
C GLU A 6 -1.84 -4.51 1.81
N VAL A 7 -0.72 -3.78 1.59
CA VAL A 7 0.61 -4.39 1.59
C VAL A 7 1.01 -4.87 2.99
N GLU A 8 0.65 -4.14 4.04
CA GLU A 8 0.86 -4.55 5.44
C GLU A 8 0.09 -5.85 5.75
N THR A 9 -1.17 -5.93 5.31
CA THR A 9 -1.99 -7.14 5.50
C THR A 9 -1.39 -8.34 4.77
N VAL A 10 -0.91 -8.14 3.54
CA VAL A 10 -0.21 -9.19 2.79
C VAL A 10 1.08 -9.60 3.50
N ALA A 11 1.88 -8.65 3.97
CA ALA A 11 3.12 -8.94 4.70
C ALA A 11 2.85 -9.77 5.97
N ARG A 12 1.83 -9.40 6.75
CA ARG A 12 1.43 -10.14 7.96
C ARG A 12 0.94 -11.56 7.64
N GLY A 13 0.15 -11.73 6.59
CA GLY A 13 -0.30 -13.05 6.15
C GLY A 13 0.87 -13.94 5.70
N LEU A 14 1.81 -13.38 4.94
CA LEU A 14 3.01 -14.10 4.51
C LEU A 14 3.91 -14.44 5.69
N ALA A 15 4.10 -13.55 6.67
CA ALA A 15 4.92 -13.79 7.85
C ALA A 15 4.48 -15.05 8.61
N GLN A 16 3.18 -15.32 8.68
CA GLN A 16 2.65 -16.52 9.37
C GLN A 16 3.12 -17.84 8.75
N VAL A 17 3.39 -17.84 7.44
CA VAL A 17 3.76 -19.05 6.71
C VAL A 17 5.20 -19.06 6.20
N TRP A 18 5.88 -17.91 6.24
CA TRP A 18 7.23 -17.74 5.70
C TRP A 18 8.31 -17.52 6.76
N ASP A 19 8.01 -16.82 7.88
CA ASP A 19 9.04 -16.52 8.88
C ASP A 19 9.65 -17.81 9.46
N GLY A 20 10.99 -17.90 9.39
CA GLY A 20 11.77 -19.04 9.84
C GLY A 20 11.74 -20.26 8.90
N ARG A 21 11.04 -20.19 7.75
CA ARG A 21 10.93 -21.30 6.79
C ARG A 21 11.99 -21.22 5.69
N THR A 22 12.32 -22.37 5.14
CA THR A 22 13.26 -22.48 4.02
C THR A 22 12.49 -22.62 2.71
N LEU A 23 12.86 -21.83 1.70
CA LEU A 23 12.36 -21.95 0.34
C LEU A 23 13.03 -23.16 -0.33
N VAL A 24 12.35 -24.30 -0.36
CA VAL A 24 12.90 -25.52 -0.96
C VAL A 24 12.82 -25.51 -2.49
N ARG A 25 11.92 -24.71 -3.05
CA ARG A 25 11.76 -24.54 -4.49
C ARG A 25 11.20 -23.17 -4.82
N VAL A 26 11.78 -22.51 -5.81
CA VAL A 26 11.22 -21.30 -6.44
C VAL A 26 11.09 -21.55 -7.93
N GLU A 27 9.92 -21.30 -8.49
CA GLU A 27 9.62 -21.53 -9.90
C GLU A 27 9.17 -20.24 -10.58
N CYS A 28 9.92 -19.79 -11.58
CA CYS A 28 9.58 -18.64 -12.40
C CYS A 28 9.01 -19.12 -13.73
N ARG A 29 7.75 -18.80 -14.01
CA ARG A 29 7.06 -19.20 -15.26
C ARG A 29 7.22 -18.20 -16.38
N ARG A 30 7.90 -17.09 -16.10
CA ARG A 30 8.23 -16.05 -17.07
C ARG A 30 9.46 -15.26 -16.62
N PRO A 31 10.19 -14.68 -17.58
CA PRO A 31 11.42 -13.93 -17.25
C PRO A 31 11.18 -12.51 -16.76
N ASP A 32 9.94 -11.99 -16.89
CA ASP A 32 9.62 -10.59 -16.63
C ASP A 32 8.25 -10.39 -15.97
N LEU A 33 8.13 -9.29 -15.27
CA LEU A 33 6.88 -8.66 -14.83
C LEU A 33 6.85 -7.24 -15.43
N ARG A 34 6.66 -6.19 -14.62
CA ARG A 34 6.88 -4.80 -15.04
C ARG A 34 8.34 -4.53 -15.44
N LYS A 35 9.27 -5.27 -14.84
CA LYS A 35 10.70 -5.31 -15.15
C LYS A 35 11.12 -6.77 -15.29
N PRO A 36 12.24 -7.06 -15.97
CA PRO A 36 12.84 -8.39 -15.92
C PRO A 36 13.10 -8.82 -14.47
N LEU A 37 12.89 -10.10 -14.17
CA LEU A 37 13.34 -10.67 -12.91
C LEU A 37 14.88 -10.61 -12.85
N PRO A 38 15.47 -10.44 -11.66
CA PRO A 38 16.93 -10.49 -11.48
C PRO A 38 17.53 -11.78 -12.05
N PRO A 39 18.76 -11.73 -12.57
CA PRO A 39 19.44 -12.92 -13.06
C PRO A 39 19.51 -14.03 -12.00
N ARG A 40 19.21 -15.27 -12.42
CA ARG A 40 19.22 -16.44 -11.56
C ARG A 40 18.28 -16.31 -10.32
N PHE A 41 17.15 -15.62 -10.49
CA PHE A 41 16.23 -15.30 -9.41
C PHE A 41 15.82 -16.54 -8.59
N ALA A 42 15.34 -17.58 -9.27
CA ALA A 42 14.91 -18.81 -8.61
C ALA A 42 16.08 -19.52 -7.87
N GLU A 43 17.24 -19.60 -8.49
CA GLU A 43 18.42 -20.25 -7.89
C GLU A 43 18.92 -19.50 -6.66
N ARG A 44 18.91 -18.16 -6.68
CA ARG A 44 19.36 -17.32 -5.57
C ARG A 44 18.45 -17.44 -4.36
N LEU A 45 17.18 -17.73 -4.55
CA LEU A 45 16.19 -17.87 -3.48
C LEU A 45 16.03 -19.30 -2.98
N THR A 46 16.22 -20.30 -3.85
CA THR A 46 16.09 -21.71 -3.47
C THR A 46 17.17 -22.10 -2.45
N GLY A 47 16.73 -22.79 -1.40
CA GLY A 47 17.58 -23.20 -0.28
C GLY A 47 17.78 -22.12 0.79
N ARG A 48 17.22 -20.91 0.60
CA ARG A 48 17.35 -19.82 1.58
C ARG A 48 16.26 -19.90 2.63
N ARG A 49 16.64 -19.63 3.88
CA ARG A 49 15.70 -19.48 4.99
C ARG A 49 15.23 -18.03 5.06
N ILE A 50 13.92 -17.85 5.14
CA ILE A 50 13.31 -16.54 5.34
C ILE A 50 13.47 -16.18 6.83
N GLU A 51 14.16 -15.08 7.10
CA GLU A 51 14.34 -14.58 8.48
C GLU A 51 13.15 -13.75 8.93
N ARG A 52 12.66 -12.88 8.05
CA ARG A 52 11.57 -11.97 8.37
C ARG A 52 10.87 -11.45 7.13
N VAL A 53 9.54 -11.41 7.19
CA VAL A 53 8.70 -10.68 6.25
C VAL A 53 8.28 -9.34 6.86
N GLY A 54 8.38 -8.28 6.09
CA GLY A 54 7.98 -6.94 6.49
C GLY A 54 7.56 -6.09 5.29
N ARG A 55 7.43 -4.80 5.51
CA ARG A 55 7.00 -3.82 4.52
C ARG A 55 7.79 -2.50 4.64
N ARG A 56 7.99 -1.85 3.51
CA ARG A 56 8.39 -0.42 3.42
C ARG A 56 7.48 0.27 2.40
N ALA A 57 6.74 1.30 2.79
CA ALA A 57 5.73 1.96 1.95
C ALA A 57 4.74 0.94 1.34
N LYS A 58 4.76 0.76 0.02
CA LYS A 58 3.94 -0.20 -0.73
C LYS A 58 4.76 -1.40 -1.23
N TYR A 59 5.94 -1.63 -0.66
CA TYR A 59 6.84 -2.71 -1.00
C TYR A 59 6.85 -3.78 0.10
N LEU A 60 6.72 -5.04 -0.28
CA LEU A 60 7.08 -6.18 0.57
C LEU A 60 8.61 -6.24 0.69
N VAL A 61 9.10 -6.55 1.86
CA VAL A 61 10.53 -6.66 2.17
C VAL A 61 10.74 -7.98 2.90
N VAL A 62 11.40 -8.93 2.25
CA VAL A 62 11.62 -10.28 2.80
C VAL A 62 13.11 -10.51 2.96
N GLY A 63 13.58 -10.54 4.21
CA GLY A 63 14.98 -10.80 4.54
C GLY A 63 15.30 -12.28 4.55
N LEU A 64 16.45 -12.66 3.98
CA LEU A 64 16.95 -14.03 3.89
C LEU A 64 18.24 -14.21 4.71
N ASP A 65 18.56 -15.45 5.06
CA ASP A 65 19.66 -15.84 5.95
C ASP A 65 21.08 -15.58 5.40
N ASP A 66 21.20 -15.39 4.09
CA ASP A 66 22.46 -15.03 3.43
C ASP A 66 22.68 -13.51 3.27
N GLY A 67 21.81 -12.70 3.90
CA GLY A 67 21.83 -11.25 3.74
C GLY A 67 21.17 -10.73 2.46
N LEU A 68 20.59 -11.60 1.64
CA LEU A 68 19.78 -11.19 0.51
C LEU A 68 18.41 -10.71 0.98
N VAL A 69 17.82 -9.78 0.23
CA VAL A 69 16.46 -9.26 0.46
C VAL A 69 15.67 -9.38 -0.82
N LEU A 70 14.50 -10.03 -0.74
CA LEU A 70 13.50 -10.02 -1.79
C LEU A 70 12.59 -8.81 -1.60
N LEU A 71 12.52 -7.95 -2.61
CA LEU A 71 11.60 -6.83 -2.72
C LEU A 71 10.43 -7.21 -3.61
N GLY A 72 9.21 -6.94 -3.15
CA GLY A 72 7.99 -7.16 -3.92
C GLY A 72 7.12 -5.91 -3.99
N HIS A 73 6.59 -5.57 -5.15
CA HIS A 73 5.56 -4.55 -5.32
C HIS A 73 4.37 -5.13 -6.08
N LEU A 74 3.17 -5.02 -5.50
CA LEU A 74 1.98 -5.67 -6.05
C LEU A 74 1.41 -4.97 -7.29
N GLY A 75 1.90 -3.77 -7.61
CA GLY A 75 1.36 -3.01 -8.75
C GLY A 75 -0.11 -2.66 -8.55
N MET A 76 -0.96 -3.03 -9.51
CA MET A 76 -2.40 -2.77 -9.44
C MET A 76 -3.24 -4.03 -9.21
N SER A 77 -2.77 -5.18 -9.68
CA SER A 77 -3.50 -6.46 -9.66
C SER A 77 -2.67 -7.62 -9.11
N GLY A 78 -1.42 -7.34 -8.69
CA GLY A 78 -0.56 -8.34 -8.07
C GLY A 78 -1.09 -8.79 -6.72
N ARG A 79 -1.00 -10.08 -6.46
CA ARG A 79 -1.40 -10.70 -5.19
C ARG A 79 -0.49 -11.88 -4.88
N MET A 80 -0.31 -12.14 -3.59
CA MET A 80 0.33 -13.34 -3.08
C MET A 80 -0.76 -14.28 -2.60
N VAL A 81 -0.83 -15.49 -3.16
CA VAL A 81 -1.85 -16.49 -2.83
C VAL A 81 -1.18 -17.65 -2.09
N ILE A 82 -1.62 -17.90 -0.86
CA ILE A 82 -1.14 -19.01 -0.03
C ILE A 82 -1.99 -20.24 -0.31
N SER A 83 -1.37 -21.40 -0.49
CA SER A 83 -2.05 -22.69 -0.64
C SER A 83 -1.28 -23.79 0.06
N GLN A 84 -2.00 -24.81 0.56
CA GLN A 84 -1.42 -26.03 1.12
C GLN A 84 -1.27 -27.08 0.01
N GLY A 85 -0.06 -27.16 -0.53
CA GLY A 85 0.23 -28.01 -1.67
C GLY A 85 -0.42 -27.51 -2.96
N ARG A 86 0.11 -27.96 -4.08
CA ARG A 86 -0.48 -27.63 -5.37
C ARG A 86 -1.18 -28.86 -5.93
N ASN A 87 -2.51 -28.86 -5.86
CA ASN A 87 -3.34 -29.89 -6.46
C ASN A 87 -3.86 -29.50 -7.86
N GLU A 88 -3.69 -28.24 -8.26
CA GLU A 88 -4.17 -27.72 -9.54
C GLU A 88 -3.03 -27.21 -10.42
N PRO A 89 -3.15 -27.29 -11.75
CA PRO A 89 -2.17 -26.71 -12.66
C PRO A 89 -2.11 -25.18 -12.48
N PRO A 90 -0.93 -24.56 -12.77
CA PRO A 90 -0.77 -23.11 -12.66
C PRO A 90 -1.78 -22.35 -13.51
N GLY A 91 -2.39 -21.34 -12.92
CA GLY A 91 -3.22 -20.39 -13.64
C GLY A 91 -2.39 -19.52 -14.62
N ARG A 92 -3.05 -19.00 -15.65
CA ARG A 92 -2.42 -18.14 -16.68
C ARG A 92 -1.61 -16.96 -16.13
N HIS A 93 -1.97 -16.46 -14.96
CA HIS A 93 -1.40 -15.28 -14.35
C HIS A 93 -0.53 -15.57 -13.12
N ASP A 94 -0.25 -16.85 -12.86
CA ASP A 94 0.65 -17.32 -11.81
C ASP A 94 2.09 -17.26 -12.32
N HIS A 95 2.81 -16.24 -11.94
CA HIS A 95 4.10 -15.93 -12.56
C HIS A 95 5.29 -16.48 -11.80
N VAL A 96 5.24 -16.46 -10.48
CA VAL A 96 6.28 -17.01 -9.61
C VAL A 96 5.64 -17.80 -8.48
N GLU A 97 6.19 -18.98 -8.18
CA GLU A 97 5.76 -19.82 -7.07
C GLU A 97 6.93 -20.06 -6.12
N PHE A 98 6.67 -19.91 -4.84
CA PHE A 98 7.60 -20.11 -3.74
C PHE A 98 7.09 -21.27 -2.86
N ILE A 99 7.86 -22.33 -2.72
CA ILE A 99 7.47 -23.52 -1.94
C ILE A 99 8.39 -23.64 -0.75
N THR A 100 7.80 -23.74 0.44
CA THR A 100 8.51 -23.88 1.69
C THR A 100 8.75 -25.34 2.08
N ASP A 101 9.66 -25.58 3.01
CA ASP A 101 10.00 -26.88 3.62
C ASP A 101 8.81 -27.56 4.31
N HIS A 102 7.74 -26.82 4.60
CA HIS A 102 6.48 -27.38 5.16
C HIS A 102 5.41 -27.64 4.08
N GLY A 103 5.79 -27.57 2.80
CA GLY A 103 4.86 -27.84 1.68
C GLY A 103 3.85 -26.73 1.41
N ILE A 104 3.99 -25.56 2.07
CA ILE A 104 3.15 -24.41 1.76
C ILE A 104 3.69 -23.76 0.49
N SER A 105 2.80 -23.51 -0.47
CA SER A 105 3.08 -22.76 -1.67
C SER A 105 2.52 -21.33 -1.56
N VAL A 106 3.33 -20.35 -1.97
CA VAL A 106 2.91 -18.96 -2.15
C VAL A 106 3.10 -18.61 -3.62
N THR A 107 2.02 -18.25 -4.28
CA THR A 107 2.03 -17.91 -5.71
C THR A 107 1.87 -16.40 -5.90
N TYR A 108 2.81 -15.78 -6.62
CA TYR A 108 2.66 -14.41 -7.12
C TYR A 108 1.84 -14.43 -8.41
N CYS A 109 0.60 -13.95 -8.32
CA CYS A 109 -0.34 -13.84 -9.42
C CYS A 109 -0.55 -12.37 -9.79
N ASP A 110 -0.37 -11.97 -11.06
CA ASP A 110 -0.55 -10.59 -11.52
C ASP A 110 -1.07 -10.51 -12.97
N PRO A 111 -2.39 -10.44 -13.16
CA PRO A 111 -3.00 -10.38 -14.50
C PRO A 111 -2.50 -9.21 -15.37
N ARG A 112 -2.21 -8.06 -14.77
CA ARG A 112 -1.79 -6.85 -15.50
C ARG A 112 -0.28 -6.71 -15.62
N ARG A 113 0.50 -7.44 -14.84
CA ARG A 113 1.98 -7.39 -14.80
C ARG A 113 2.54 -6.00 -14.48
N PHE A 114 1.86 -5.25 -13.62
CA PHE A 114 2.30 -3.95 -13.14
C PHE A 114 3.09 -4.02 -11.84
N GLY A 115 3.15 -5.20 -11.24
CA GLY A 115 4.00 -5.47 -10.11
C GLY A 115 5.44 -5.77 -10.51
N LEU A 116 6.29 -5.94 -9.54
CA LEU A 116 7.68 -6.31 -9.71
C LEU A 116 8.17 -7.15 -8.54
N LEU A 117 9.19 -7.95 -8.80
CA LEU A 117 10.02 -8.63 -7.82
C LEU A 117 11.48 -8.28 -8.12
N ASP A 118 12.25 -7.98 -7.07
CA ASP A 118 13.65 -7.59 -7.18
C ASP A 118 14.47 -8.19 -6.04
N LEU A 119 15.79 -8.21 -6.17
CA LEU A 119 16.73 -8.74 -5.18
C LEU A 119 17.88 -7.76 -4.95
N CYS A 120 18.18 -7.47 -3.70
CA CYS A 120 19.36 -6.68 -3.31
C CYS A 120 20.02 -7.25 -2.06
N GLY A 121 21.23 -6.81 -1.76
CA GLY A 121 21.86 -7.05 -0.47
C GLY A 121 21.18 -6.26 0.65
N ARG A 122 21.18 -6.78 1.88
CA ARG A 122 20.62 -6.10 3.07
C ARG A 122 21.28 -4.73 3.28
N ASP A 123 22.57 -4.66 3.09
CA ASP A 123 23.36 -3.43 3.28
C ASP A 123 23.06 -2.38 2.18
N GLU A 124 22.55 -2.82 1.02
CA GLU A 124 22.17 -1.98 -0.11
C GLU A 124 20.71 -1.52 -0.05
N LEU A 125 19.90 -2.09 0.87
CA LEU A 125 18.45 -1.92 0.91
C LEU A 125 18.04 -0.44 1.01
N SER A 126 18.68 0.34 1.86
CA SER A 126 18.38 1.76 2.06
C SER A 126 18.74 2.62 0.84
N ALA A 127 19.74 2.21 0.08
CA ALA A 127 20.21 2.89 -1.15
C ALA A 127 19.51 2.34 -2.41
N HIS A 128 18.68 1.30 -2.28
CA HIS A 128 18.02 0.69 -3.42
C HIS A 128 17.13 1.70 -4.18
N PRO A 129 17.20 1.81 -5.52
CA PRO A 129 16.49 2.83 -6.30
C PRO A 129 14.97 2.88 -6.07
N LEU A 130 14.35 1.77 -5.68
CA LEU A 130 12.93 1.69 -5.36
C LEU A 130 12.58 2.26 -3.98
N LEU A 131 13.54 2.38 -3.07
CA LEU A 131 13.32 2.73 -1.66
C LEU A 131 14.02 4.02 -1.24
N ALA A 132 15.17 4.34 -1.81
CA ALA A 132 16.03 5.46 -1.40
C ALA A 132 15.33 6.83 -1.42
N GLY A 133 14.37 7.02 -2.34
CA GLY A 133 13.62 8.27 -2.45
C GLY A 133 12.32 8.31 -1.65
N LEU A 134 12.00 7.27 -0.88
CA LEU A 134 10.74 7.23 -0.14
C LEU A 134 10.80 8.11 1.12
N GLY A 135 9.76 8.90 1.31
CA GLY A 135 9.54 9.71 2.50
C GLY A 135 9.32 8.88 3.78
N PRO A 136 9.04 9.55 4.89
CA PRO A 136 8.77 8.90 6.18
C PRO A 136 7.53 7.99 6.13
N GLU A 137 7.56 6.97 6.99
CA GLU A 137 6.44 6.05 7.22
C GLU A 137 5.41 6.70 8.15
N PRO A 138 4.14 6.79 7.75
CA PRO A 138 3.14 7.49 8.56
C PRO A 138 2.78 6.79 9.88
N LEU A 139 3.07 5.49 10.00
CA LEU A 139 2.83 4.71 11.22
C LEU A 139 4.03 4.66 12.16
N GLU A 140 5.20 5.14 11.76
CA GLU A 140 6.37 5.20 12.63
C GLU A 140 6.34 6.43 13.56
N ALA A 141 7.03 6.32 14.70
CA ALA A 141 7.08 7.38 15.72
C ALA A 141 7.62 8.72 15.18
N GLY A 142 8.53 8.67 14.21
CA GLY A 142 9.13 9.85 13.59
C GLY A 142 8.19 10.68 12.70
N PHE A 143 7.00 10.16 12.34
CA PHE A 143 6.02 10.94 11.58
C PHE A 143 5.27 11.91 12.50
N SER A 144 5.71 13.14 12.58
CA SER A 144 5.13 14.18 13.44
C SER A 144 4.52 15.33 12.65
N ALA A 145 3.78 16.20 13.34
CA ALA A 145 3.22 17.42 12.74
C ALA A 145 4.31 18.37 12.25
N GLU A 146 5.40 18.50 13.01
CA GLU A 146 6.56 19.34 12.66
C GLU A 146 7.25 18.79 11.40
N MET A 147 7.44 17.48 11.33
CA MET A 147 8.04 16.84 10.16
C MET A 147 7.15 17.02 8.93
N LEU A 148 5.83 16.79 9.05
CA LEU A 148 4.91 16.98 7.93
C LEU A 148 4.87 18.45 7.51
N ALA A 149 4.86 19.41 8.45
CA ALA A 149 4.93 20.82 8.15
C ALA A 149 6.18 21.20 7.33
N ALA A 150 7.33 20.65 7.72
CA ALA A 150 8.59 20.85 6.99
C ALA A 150 8.51 20.30 5.56
N CYS A 151 7.90 19.11 5.37
CA CYS A 151 7.70 18.52 4.05
C CYS A 151 6.73 19.33 3.16
N LEU A 152 5.75 20.01 3.73
CA LEU A 152 4.74 20.78 3.00
C LEU A 152 5.19 22.22 2.72
N ALA A 153 6.22 22.72 3.39
CA ALA A 153 6.70 24.09 3.27
C ALA A 153 7.05 24.46 1.80
N GLY A 154 6.49 25.58 1.32
CA GLY A 154 6.70 26.09 -0.04
C GLY A 154 6.01 25.30 -1.15
N ARG A 155 5.22 24.27 -0.83
CA ARG A 155 4.51 23.47 -1.83
C ARG A 155 3.15 24.06 -2.16
N ARG A 156 3.04 24.70 -3.30
CA ARG A 156 1.80 25.31 -3.80
C ARG A 156 0.82 24.31 -4.42
N SER A 157 1.24 23.07 -4.64
CA SER A 157 0.33 22.01 -5.13
C SER A 157 -0.79 21.76 -4.12
N PRO A 158 -1.99 21.30 -4.59
CA PRO A 158 -3.05 20.90 -3.67
C PRO A 158 -2.57 19.89 -2.63
N ILE A 159 -3.03 20.01 -1.39
CA ILE A 159 -2.60 19.14 -0.27
C ILE A 159 -2.81 17.66 -0.60
N LYS A 160 -3.90 17.29 -1.27
CA LYS A 160 -4.10 15.91 -1.70
C LYS A 160 -2.99 15.44 -2.64
N VAL A 161 -2.59 16.25 -3.60
CA VAL A 161 -1.54 15.89 -4.57
C VAL A 161 -0.19 15.78 -3.86
N ALA A 162 0.09 16.68 -2.92
CA ALA A 162 1.30 16.61 -2.10
C ALA A 162 1.37 15.31 -1.27
N LEU A 163 0.28 14.91 -0.61
CA LEU A 163 0.24 13.67 0.19
C LEU A 163 0.31 12.39 -0.64
N LEU A 164 0.03 12.43 -1.95
CA LEU A 164 0.20 11.31 -2.87
C LEU A 164 1.66 11.11 -3.31
N ASP A 165 2.50 12.12 -3.11
CA ASP A 165 3.93 12.06 -3.41
C ASP A 165 4.64 11.16 -2.39
N GLN A 166 5.11 10.01 -2.87
CA GLN A 166 5.75 9.01 -2.01
C GLN A 166 7.10 9.48 -1.43
N THR A 167 7.66 10.56 -1.96
CA THR A 167 8.86 11.19 -1.40
C THR A 167 8.55 12.07 -0.18
N LEU A 168 7.29 12.48 -0.02
CA LEU A 168 6.82 13.27 1.12
C LEU A 168 6.28 12.40 2.24
N VAL A 169 5.37 11.48 1.90
CA VAL A 169 4.78 10.52 2.85
C VAL A 169 4.68 9.18 2.14
N ALA A 170 5.41 8.21 2.62
CA ALA A 170 5.44 6.91 2.02
C ALA A 170 4.15 6.11 2.30
N GLY A 171 3.70 5.33 1.33
CA GLY A 171 2.61 4.37 1.51
C GLY A 171 1.20 4.91 1.30
N LEU A 172 0.96 6.21 1.42
CA LEU A 172 -0.36 6.80 1.15
C LEU A 172 -0.73 6.72 -0.33
N GLY A 173 -2.01 6.48 -0.59
CA GLY A 173 -2.57 6.53 -1.93
C GLY A 173 -3.93 7.22 -1.94
N ASN A 174 -4.68 7.03 -3.02
CA ASN A 174 -5.87 7.83 -3.32
C ASN A 174 -7.01 7.62 -2.32
N ILE A 175 -7.15 6.42 -1.79
CA ILE A 175 -8.18 6.08 -0.80
C ILE A 175 -7.86 6.79 0.51
N TYR A 176 -6.70 6.47 1.06
CA TYR A 176 -6.35 6.88 2.43
C TYR A 176 -6.05 8.37 2.56
N VAL A 177 -5.55 9.02 1.50
CA VAL A 177 -5.44 10.49 1.48
C VAL A 177 -6.82 11.16 1.51
N SER A 178 -7.80 10.66 0.73
CA SER A 178 -9.16 11.23 0.73
C SER A 178 -9.83 11.09 2.08
N GLU A 179 -9.76 9.91 2.69
CA GLU A 179 -10.33 9.63 4.01
C GLU A 179 -9.65 10.44 5.14
N SER A 180 -8.32 10.55 5.09
CA SER A 180 -7.56 11.33 6.08
C SER A 180 -7.87 12.82 6.02
N LEU A 181 -7.96 13.40 4.82
CA LEU A 181 -8.34 14.81 4.64
C LEU A 181 -9.77 15.07 5.08
N PHE A 182 -10.69 14.15 4.84
CA PHE A 182 -12.06 14.23 5.34
C PHE A 182 -12.11 14.24 6.87
N ARG A 183 -11.40 13.32 7.54
CA ARG A 183 -11.33 13.28 9.02
C ARG A 183 -10.72 14.56 9.60
N ALA A 184 -9.66 15.08 8.97
CA ALA A 184 -9.02 16.30 9.39
C ALA A 184 -9.83 17.58 9.10
N GLY A 185 -10.89 17.49 8.27
CA GLY A 185 -11.70 18.64 7.86
C GLY A 185 -10.99 19.58 6.90
N ILE A 186 -10.05 19.08 6.09
CA ILE A 186 -9.20 19.86 5.18
C ILE A 186 -9.65 19.64 3.73
N ALA A 187 -9.90 20.74 3.02
CA ALA A 187 -10.27 20.65 1.61
C ALA A 187 -9.08 20.14 0.76
N PRO A 188 -9.29 19.12 -0.11
CA PRO A 188 -8.21 18.49 -0.88
C PRO A 188 -7.57 19.42 -1.91
N THR A 189 -8.22 20.54 -2.23
CA THR A 189 -7.78 21.52 -3.22
C THR A 189 -6.91 22.62 -2.64
N ARG A 190 -6.83 22.76 -1.33
CA ARG A 190 -6.02 23.80 -0.67
C ARG A 190 -4.54 23.63 -1.00
N PRO A 191 -3.79 24.73 -1.21
CA PRO A 191 -2.34 24.66 -1.33
C PRO A 191 -1.72 24.01 -0.08
N ALA A 192 -0.77 23.11 -0.27
CA ALA A 192 -0.18 22.35 0.84
C ALA A 192 0.54 23.27 1.85
N ASP A 193 1.21 24.32 1.37
CA ASP A 193 1.89 25.32 2.20
C ASP A 193 0.93 26.29 2.93
N SER A 194 -0.36 26.27 2.61
CA SER A 194 -1.35 27.13 3.28
C SER A 194 -1.90 26.53 4.59
N LEU A 195 -1.55 25.28 4.90
CA LEU A 195 -2.05 24.62 6.10
C LEU A 195 -1.41 25.22 7.36
N LYS A 196 -2.24 25.57 8.34
CA LYS A 196 -1.80 26.07 9.64
C LYS A 196 -1.34 24.90 10.53
N ALA A 197 -0.49 25.19 11.52
CA ALA A 197 0.00 24.18 12.46
C ALA A 197 -1.11 23.35 13.14
N ALA A 198 -2.22 24.00 13.53
CA ALA A 198 -3.36 23.31 14.11
C ALA A 198 -4.05 22.33 13.13
N GLU A 199 -4.05 22.62 11.83
CA GLU A 199 -4.62 21.75 10.81
C GLU A 199 -3.71 20.55 10.55
N ILE A 200 -2.40 20.77 10.47
CA ILE A 200 -1.40 19.70 10.38
C ILE A 200 -1.44 18.82 11.63
N GLY A 201 -1.61 19.44 12.82
CA GLY A 201 -1.80 18.74 14.09
C GLY A 201 -3.02 17.82 14.11
N ARG A 202 -4.07 18.12 13.35
CA ARG A 202 -5.22 17.21 13.16
C ARG A 202 -5.02 16.20 12.03
N LEU A 203 -4.26 16.55 11.00
CA LEU A 203 -4.04 15.71 9.83
C LEU A 203 -3.16 14.49 10.15
N VAL A 204 -2.10 14.67 10.94
CA VAL A 204 -1.18 13.59 11.32
C VAL A 204 -1.92 12.44 12.05
N PRO A 205 -2.64 12.69 13.17
CA PRO A 205 -3.42 11.62 13.79
C PRO A 205 -4.50 11.06 12.86
N ALA A 206 -5.19 11.88 12.05
CA ALA A 206 -6.18 11.39 11.10
C ALA A 206 -5.59 10.40 10.07
N ILE A 207 -4.36 10.65 9.59
CA ILE A 207 -3.65 9.70 8.72
C ILE A 207 -3.38 8.40 9.46
N ARG A 208 -2.85 8.46 10.68
CA ARG A 208 -2.53 7.27 11.47
C ARG A 208 -3.76 6.44 11.80
N ASP A 209 -4.85 7.08 12.23
CA ASP A 209 -6.08 6.42 12.61
C ASP A 209 -6.71 5.68 11.41
N VAL A 210 -6.82 6.37 10.25
CA VAL A 210 -7.35 5.77 9.02
C VAL A 210 -6.53 4.55 8.59
N LEU A 211 -5.20 4.65 8.61
CA LEU A 211 -4.32 3.55 8.23
C LEU A 211 -4.40 2.38 9.22
N THR A 212 -4.44 2.67 10.52
CA THR A 212 -4.52 1.65 11.58
C THR A 212 -5.85 0.90 11.51
N GLU A 213 -6.96 1.61 11.36
CA GLU A 213 -8.28 1.01 11.18
C GLU A 213 -8.35 0.17 9.90
N ALA A 214 -7.77 0.68 8.80
CA ALA A 214 -7.73 -0.06 7.55
C ALA A 214 -6.92 -1.37 7.67
N ILE A 215 -5.78 -1.34 8.35
CA ILE A 215 -4.98 -2.56 8.62
C ILE A 215 -5.78 -3.53 9.48
N ALA A 216 -6.44 -3.06 10.54
CA ALA A 216 -7.26 -3.90 11.41
C ALA A 216 -8.43 -4.56 10.65
N ALA A 217 -9.01 -3.86 9.67
CA ALA A 217 -10.05 -4.39 8.78
C ALA A 217 -9.54 -5.27 7.63
N GLY A 218 -8.23 -5.55 7.55
CA GLY A 218 -7.62 -6.35 6.49
C GLY A 218 -7.44 -5.63 5.16
N GLY A 219 -7.41 -4.30 5.17
CA GLY A 219 -7.34 -3.47 3.96
C GLY A 219 -8.70 -3.28 3.29
N SER A 220 -8.69 -2.68 2.09
CA SER A 220 -9.90 -2.47 1.28
C SER A 220 -9.86 -3.35 0.03
N THR A 221 -10.96 -4.07 -0.23
CA THR A 221 -11.17 -4.85 -1.45
C THR A 221 -12.15 -4.13 -2.36
N LEU A 222 -11.64 -3.29 -3.27
CA LEU A 222 -12.47 -2.59 -4.24
C LEU A 222 -12.58 -3.31 -5.59
N ARG A 223 -11.54 -4.06 -5.99
CA ARG A 223 -11.50 -4.79 -7.28
C ARG A 223 -10.69 -6.08 -7.19
N ASP A 224 -9.36 -5.95 -7.21
CA ASP A 224 -8.47 -7.09 -7.43
C ASP A 224 -7.71 -7.52 -6.18
N HIS A 225 -7.77 -6.72 -5.10
CA HIS A 225 -7.06 -7.03 -3.87
C HIS A 225 -7.83 -8.09 -3.07
N VAL A 226 -7.12 -9.17 -2.75
CA VAL A 226 -7.57 -10.25 -1.88
C VAL A 226 -6.42 -10.55 -0.93
N ARG A 227 -6.71 -10.87 0.31
CA ARG A 227 -5.72 -11.30 1.31
C ARG A 227 -5.06 -12.61 0.86
N PRO A 228 -3.83 -12.92 1.35
CA PRO A 228 -3.14 -14.16 0.95
C PRO A 228 -3.90 -15.45 1.27
N ASP A 229 -4.78 -15.43 2.25
CA ASP A 229 -5.67 -16.53 2.64
C ASP A 229 -6.95 -16.63 1.80
N GLY A 230 -7.13 -15.72 0.83
CA GLY A 230 -8.31 -15.68 -0.04
C GLY A 230 -9.47 -14.86 0.53
N GLU A 231 -9.38 -14.34 1.76
CA GLU A 231 -10.41 -13.49 2.34
C GLU A 231 -10.36 -12.06 1.78
N LEU A 232 -11.50 -11.38 1.82
CA LEU A 232 -11.63 -9.99 1.41
C LEU A 232 -11.28 -9.05 2.57
N GLY A 233 -10.70 -7.90 2.26
CA GLY A 233 -10.64 -6.79 3.21
C GLY A 233 -12.02 -6.13 3.33
N TYR A 234 -12.30 -5.51 4.47
CA TYR A 234 -13.62 -4.94 4.79
C TYR A 234 -13.62 -3.43 4.95
N PHE A 235 -12.49 -2.76 4.85
CA PHE A 235 -12.41 -1.32 5.10
C PHE A 235 -13.22 -0.46 4.13
N GLN A 236 -13.52 -0.94 2.92
CA GLN A 236 -14.39 -0.24 1.95
C GLN A 236 -15.79 0.06 2.51
N HIS A 237 -16.28 -0.69 3.48
CA HIS A 237 -17.57 -0.45 4.13
C HIS A 237 -17.51 0.70 5.16
N SER A 238 -16.33 1.16 5.51
CA SER A 238 -16.06 2.26 6.44
C SER A 238 -15.70 3.56 5.76
N PHE A 239 -15.70 3.62 4.40
CA PHE A 239 -15.38 4.85 3.69
C PHE A 239 -16.38 5.96 4.01
N ALA A 240 -15.85 7.12 4.37
CA ALA A 240 -16.63 8.31 4.61
C ALA A 240 -16.92 9.09 3.32
N VAL A 241 -15.94 9.16 2.42
CA VAL A 241 -16.06 9.95 1.17
C VAL A 241 -15.60 9.19 -0.07
N TYR A 242 -14.65 8.25 0.04
CA TYR A 242 -14.07 7.62 -1.14
C TYR A 242 -15.12 6.78 -1.89
N ASP A 243 -15.25 7.04 -3.20
CA ASP A 243 -16.22 6.41 -4.11
C ASP A 243 -17.70 6.61 -3.76
N ARG A 244 -18.01 7.63 -2.93
CA ARG A 244 -19.36 7.95 -2.44
C ARG A 244 -19.92 9.26 -3.00
N ALA A 245 -19.56 9.60 -4.26
CA ALA A 245 -20.05 10.83 -4.90
C ALA A 245 -21.58 10.87 -4.97
N GLY A 246 -22.19 11.99 -4.55
CA GLY A 246 -23.64 12.18 -4.50
C GLY A 246 -24.33 11.65 -3.24
N GLU A 247 -23.60 10.92 -2.38
CA GLU A 247 -24.17 10.43 -1.12
C GLU A 247 -24.09 11.47 0.00
N ALA A 248 -24.89 11.25 1.06
CA ALA A 248 -24.87 12.09 2.25
C ALA A 248 -23.50 12.04 2.95
N CYS A 249 -23.04 13.20 3.40
CA CYS A 249 -21.84 13.27 4.22
C CYS A 249 -22.11 12.70 5.62
N PRO A 250 -21.35 11.71 6.10
CA PRO A 250 -21.58 11.13 7.43
C PRO A 250 -21.17 12.06 8.59
N GLY A 251 -20.44 13.14 8.29
CA GLY A 251 -19.87 14.03 9.28
C GLY A 251 -20.50 15.43 9.35
N CYS A 252 -21.52 15.72 8.57
CA CYS A 252 -22.23 17.00 8.61
C CYS A 252 -23.72 16.83 8.27
N THR A 253 -24.49 17.86 8.53
CA THR A 253 -25.94 17.95 8.20
C THR A 253 -26.17 18.66 6.87
N CYS A 254 -25.23 18.60 5.92
CA CYS A 254 -25.39 19.23 4.63
C CYS A 254 -26.55 18.60 3.86
N ASP A 255 -27.47 19.45 3.37
CA ASP A 255 -28.58 19.02 2.53
C ASP A 255 -28.04 18.50 1.19
N ILE A 256 -28.41 17.27 0.82
CA ILE A 256 -28.00 16.69 -0.47
C ILE A 256 -28.59 17.48 -1.63
N ALA A 257 -29.84 17.96 -1.52
CA ALA A 257 -30.50 18.72 -2.58
C ALA A 257 -29.81 20.05 -2.85
N GLY A 258 -29.28 20.72 -1.81
CA GLY A 258 -28.59 22.00 -1.93
C GLY A 258 -27.06 21.89 -2.13
N SER A 259 -26.43 20.83 -1.62
CA SER A 259 -24.96 20.66 -1.63
C SER A 259 -24.45 19.62 -2.60
N SER A 260 -25.31 18.81 -3.21
CA SER A 260 -24.96 17.62 -4.02
C SER A 260 -24.20 16.53 -3.21
N GLY A 261 -24.22 16.60 -1.88
CA GLY A 261 -23.57 15.61 -1.02
C GLY A 261 -22.05 15.58 -1.14
N ILE A 262 -21.48 14.36 -1.12
CA ILE A 262 -20.04 14.14 -1.39
C ILE A 262 -19.74 14.48 -2.85
N GLN A 263 -18.79 15.38 -3.04
CA GLN A 263 -18.38 15.84 -4.37
C GLN A 263 -17.25 14.99 -4.94
N ARG A 264 -17.18 14.92 -6.27
CA ARG A 264 -16.09 14.31 -7.02
C ARG A 264 -15.48 15.31 -7.98
N ILE A 265 -14.17 15.49 -7.88
CA ILE A 265 -13.36 16.24 -8.86
C ILE A 265 -12.20 15.39 -9.34
N VAL A 266 -11.42 15.87 -10.31
CA VAL A 266 -10.20 15.21 -10.77
C VAL A 266 -9.00 16.08 -10.43
N GLN A 267 -8.00 15.52 -9.75
CA GLN A 267 -6.72 16.15 -9.43
C GLN A 267 -5.57 15.23 -9.84
N ALA A 268 -4.61 15.74 -10.61
CA ALA A 268 -3.47 14.97 -11.12
C ALA A 268 -3.87 13.59 -11.73
N GLY A 269 -4.95 13.58 -12.55
CA GLY A 269 -5.45 12.38 -13.22
C GLY A 269 -6.18 11.38 -12.32
N ARG A 270 -6.47 11.71 -11.05
CA ARG A 270 -7.15 10.83 -10.08
C ARG A 270 -8.41 11.45 -9.52
N SER A 271 -9.45 10.62 -9.33
CA SER A 271 -10.67 11.06 -8.65
C SER A 271 -10.36 11.48 -7.22
N THR A 272 -10.98 12.58 -6.80
CA THR A 272 -10.93 13.13 -5.46
C THR A 272 -12.34 13.25 -4.93
N PHE A 273 -12.61 12.64 -3.80
CA PHE A 273 -13.90 12.65 -3.15
C PHE A 273 -13.81 13.47 -1.86
N PHE A 274 -14.75 14.36 -1.61
CA PHE A 274 -14.75 15.23 -0.42
C PHE A 274 -16.11 15.85 -0.16
N CYS A 275 -16.34 16.31 1.07
CA CYS A 275 -17.50 17.11 1.43
C CYS A 275 -17.09 18.60 1.48
N ALA A 276 -17.57 19.41 0.56
CA ALA A 276 -17.25 20.85 0.51
C ALA A 276 -17.77 21.65 1.72
N HIS A 277 -18.77 21.15 2.43
CA HIS A 277 -19.32 21.80 3.63
C HIS A 277 -18.42 21.55 4.86
N ARG A 278 -17.92 20.31 5.02
CA ARG A 278 -17.09 19.89 6.17
C ARG A 278 -15.61 20.24 6.00
N GLN A 279 -15.09 20.09 4.78
CA GLN A 279 -13.67 20.28 4.45
C GLN A 279 -13.45 21.70 3.91
N ARG A 280 -12.65 22.48 4.61
CA ARG A 280 -12.37 23.89 4.29
C ARG A 280 -10.88 24.18 4.21
#